data_aa7434c928501b0184c248649d7c24b2
#
_entry.id   aa7434c928501b0184c248649d7c24b2
#
_cell.length_a   1.000
_cell.length_b   1.000
_cell.length_c   1.000
_cell.angle_alpha   90.00
_cell.angle_beta   90.00
_cell.angle_gamma   90.00
#
_symmetry.space_group_name_H-M   'P 1'
#
loop_
_entity.id
_entity.type
_entity.pdbx_description
1 polymer ?
#
loop_
_entity_poly.entity_id
_entity_poly.type
_entity_poly.pdbx_seq_one_letter_code
_entity_poly.pdbx_strand_id
1 'polypeptide(L)'
;MPTTTSQDHDAGLSEMLATEQYIRDRLEPRPADPHFLVLADLIQALRAFETSAPIRILDYGCGGSPYRVLFPNSDFVRADFTPGRGLDFLLPADSALPATIAPFDLVLSTQVLEHVPKPANYVAECFRVLKPGGRLLLTTHGLFEDHGCPYDFTRWTADGLQLLLREAGFRVLQTQKLTCGPRAISLLLNVIIPQMRAPKVSPFGFALWLLRSLWRVSPGWLNRSASRFFSAYGVLDAATPHTHTYIAILIHAERPSAEA
;
A
#
# COMPACT_ATOMS: atom_id res chain seq x y z
N MET A 1 -6.14 21.42 -25.88
CA MET A 1 -6.48 20.61 -24.72
C MET A 1 -6.13 21.43 -23.48
N PRO A 2 -7.04 21.66 -22.53
CA PRO A 2 -6.70 22.41 -21.33
C PRO A 2 -5.68 21.60 -20.52
N THR A 3 -4.56 22.21 -20.20
CA THR A 3 -3.56 21.69 -19.26
C THR A 3 -4.18 21.79 -17.86
N THR A 4 -4.64 20.66 -17.33
CA THR A 4 -4.99 20.54 -15.91
C THR A 4 -3.77 20.93 -15.10
N THR A 5 -3.90 21.93 -14.23
CA THR A 5 -2.80 22.37 -13.39
C THR A 5 -2.53 21.33 -12.30
N SER A 6 -1.32 21.27 -11.76
CA SER A 6 -0.96 20.38 -10.65
C SER A 6 -1.94 20.52 -9.47
N GLN A 7 -2.41 21.73 -9.20
CA GLN A 7 -3.40 22.01 -8.14
C GLN A 7 -4.77 21.36 -8.38
N ASP A 8 -5.23 21.28 -9.63
CA ASP A 8 -6.52 20.63 -9.96
C ASP A 8 -6.43 19.12 -9.80
N HIS A 9 -5.25 18.55 -10.08
CA HIS A 9 -5.00 17.12 -9.89
C HIS A 9 -4.94 16.74 -8.40
N ASP A 10 -4.25 17.53 -7.59
CA ASP A 10 -4.13 17.34 -6.14
C ASP A 10 -5.49 17.50 -5.44
N ALA A 11 -6.33 18.45 -5.86
CA ALA A 11 -7.67 18.63 -5.32
C ALA A 11 -8.59 17.42 -5.64
N GLY A 12 -8.56 16.93 -6.87
CA GLY A 12 -9.33 15.75 -7.28
C GLY A 12 -8.90 14.46 -6.55
N LEU A 13 -7.59 14.28 -6.35
CA LEU A 13 -7.06 13.16 -5.60
C LEU A 13 -7.49 13.21 -4.12
N SER A 14 -7.39 14.38 -3.49
CA SER A 14 -7.83 14.58 -2.10
C SER A 14 -9.31 14.28 -1.90
N GLU A 15 -10.17 14.73 -2.84
CA GLU A 15 -11.60 14.45 -2.79
C GLU A 15 -11.89 12.96 -2.93
N MET A 16 -11.22 12.27 -3.84
CA MET A 16 -11.35 10.82 -4.04
C MET A 16 -10.93 10.03 -2.79
N LEU A 17 -9.79 10.34 -2.21
CA LEU A 17 -9.25 9.65 -1.02
C LEU A 17 -10.13 9.83 0.22
N ALA A 18 -10.89 10.92 0.30
CA ALA A 18 -11.81 11.21 1.41
C ALA A 18 -13.18 10.56 1.27
N THR A 19 -13.47 9.86 0.15
CA THR A 19 -14.80 9.26 -0.07
C THR A 19 -15.02 8.02 0.78
N GLU A 20 -16.26 7.84 1.26
CA GLU A 20 -16.67 6.59 1.93
C GLU A 20 -16.47 5.35 1.04
N GLN A 21 -16.61 5.53 -0.28
CA GLN A 21 -16.40 4.45 -1.24
C GLN A 21 -14.96 3.99 -1.28
N TYR A 22 -13.99 4.92 -1.27
CA TYR A 22 -12.56 4.59 -1.21
C TYR A 22 -12.22 3.79 0.05
N ILE A 23 -12.72 4.25 1.22
CA ILE A 23 -12.51 3.57 2.50
C ILE A 23 -13.12 2.16 2.45
N ARG A 24 -14.35 2.03 1.95
CA ARG A 24 -15.03 0.74 1.83
C ARG A 24 -14.28 -0.22 0.93
N ASP A 25 -13.81 0.22 -0.23
CA ASP A 25 -13.10 -0.62 -1.19
C ASP A 25 -11.74 -1.11 -0.63
N ARG A 26 -11.13 -0.38 0.31
CA ARG A 26 -9.92 -0.81 1.03
C ARG A 26 -10.20 -1.84 2.13
N LEU A 27 -11.32 -1.72 2.83
CA LEU A 27 -11.70 -2.60 3.94
C LEU A 27 -12.44 -3.84 3.49
N GLU A 28 -13.24 -3.73 2.44
CA GLU A 28 -14.10 -4.77 1.89
C GLU A 28 -13.97 -4.82 0.36
N PRO A 29 -12.79 -5.18 -0.15
CA PRO A 29 -12.55 -5.20 -1.59
C PRO A 29 -13.48 -6.19 -2.28
N ARG A 30 -13.95 -5.83 -3.47
CA ARG A 30 -14.91 -6.63 -4.23
C ARG A 30 -14.22 -7.37 -5.36
N PRO A 31 -14.59 -8.63 -5.66
CA PRO A 31 -13.97 -9.39 -6.74
C PRO A 31 -14.06 -8.75 -8.15
N ALA A 32 -14.94 -7.76 -8.34
CA ALA A 32 -15.04 -7.01 -9.58
C ALA A 32 -13.91 -5.98 -9.75
N ASP A 33 -13.20 -5.62 -8.67
CA ASP A 33 -12.07 -4.70 -8.71
C ASP A 33 -10.84 -5.40 -9.33
N PRO A 34 -10.15 -4.79 -10.30
CA PRO A 34 -8.90 -5.34 -10.85
C PRO A 34 -7.82 -5.59 -9.79
N HIS A 35 -7.77 -4.76 -8.75
CA HIS A 35 -6.81 -4.85 -7.65
C HIS A 35 -7.30 -5.68 -6.45
N PHE A 36 -8.45 -6.35 -6.58
CA PHE A 36 -9.07 -7.12 -5.51
C PHE A 36 -8.09 -7.99 -4.73
N LEU A 37 -7.22 -8.73 -5.42
CA LEU A 37 -6.34 -9.71 -4.78
C LEU A 37 -5.36 -9.04 -3.81
N VAL A 38 -4.70 -7.97 -4.23
CA VAL A 38 -3.74 -7.26 -3.36
C VAL A 38 -4.43 -6.52 -2.23
N LEU A 39 -5.61 -5.94 -2.48
CA LEU A 39 -6.38 -5.27 -1.43
C LEU A 39 -6.88 -6.25 -0.38
N ALA A 40 -7.37 -7.43 -0.80
CA ALA A 40 -7.82 -8.48 0.10
C ALA A 40 -6.67 -9.03 0.96
N ASP A 41 -5.50 -9.24 0.36
CA ASP A 41 -4.33 -9.73 1.09
C ASP A 41 -3.75 -8.66 2.02
N LEU A 42 -3.77 -7.40 1.60
CA LEU A 42 -3.32 -6.27 2.41
C LEU A 42 -4.19 -6.10 3.66
N ILE A 43 -5.51 -6.03 3.52
CA ILE A 43 -6.40 -5.91 4.68
C ILE A 43 -6.33 -7.14 5.60
N GLN A 44 -6.17 -8.35 5.05
CA GLN A 44 -5.94 -9.55 5.82
C GLN A 44 -4.66 -9.46 6.65
N ALA A 45 -3.55 -9.00 6.06
CA ALA A 45 -2.27 -8.84 6.74
C ALA A 45 -2.35 -7.75 7.84
N LEU A 46 -3.01 -6.63 7.57
CA LEU A 46 -3.17 -5.53 8.53
C LEU A 46 -4.07 -5.92 9.71
N ARG A 47 -5.10 -6.73 9.51
CA ARG A 47 -5.97 -7.23 10.60
C ARG A 47 -5.23 -8.07 11.65
N ALA A 48 -4.09 -8.65 11.32
CA ALA A 48 -3.25 -9.33 12.30
C ALA A 48 -2.67 -8.38 13.38
N PHE A 49 -2.71 -7.07 13.13
CA PHE A 49 -2.24 -6.02 14.03
C PHE A 49 -3.39 -5.21 14.65
N GLU A 50 -4.64 -5.62 14.42
CA GLU A 50 -5.82 -5.00 15.04
C GLU A 50 -5.70 -5.01 16.55
N THR A 51 -5.99 -3.89 17.19
CA THR A 51 -5.96 -3.77 18.64
C THR A 51 -6.94 -2.72 19.14
N SER A 52 -7.55 -3.00 20.28
CA SER A 52 -8.36 -2.03 21.04
C SER A 52 -7.58 -1.31 22.14
N ALA A 53 -6.27 -1.54 22.23
CA ALA A 53 -5.42 -0.83 23.20
C ALA A 53 -5.43 0.68 22.91
N PRO A 54 -5.45 1.54 23.95
CA PRO A 54 -5.42 2.99 23.78
C PRO A 54 -3.97 3.45 23.51
N ILE A 55 -3.51 3.26 22.29
CA ILE A 55 -2.17 3.65 21.81
C ILE A 55 -2.23 4.91 20.97
N ARG A 56 -1.11 5.61 20.84
CA ARG A 56 -0.97 6.77 19.98
C ARG A 56 -0.39 6.35 18.66
N ILE A 57 -1.11 6.60 17.56
CA ILE A 57 -0.77 6.17 16.20
C ILE A 57 -0.55 7.38 15.29
N LEU A 58 0.55 7.37 14.55
CA LEU A 58 0.73 8.22 13.38
C LEU A 58 0.35 7.44 12.13
N ASP A 59 -0.66 7.89 11.40
CA ASP A 59 -0.98 7.44 10.05
C ASP A 59 -0.25 8.36 9.06
N TYR A 60 0.90 7.88 8.57
CA TYR A 60 1.87 8.68 7.83
C TYR A 60 1.79 8.42 6.34
N GLY A 61 1.28 9.40 5.58
CA GLY A 61 0.74 9.24 4.24
C GLY A 61 -0.66 8.63 4.28
N CYS A 62 -1.52 9.25 5.10
CA CYS A 62 -2.77 8.63 5.54
C CYS A 62 -3.86 8.52 4.45
N GLY A 63 -3.80 9.34 3.40
CA GLY A 63 -4.90 9.47 2.45
C GLY A 63 -6.24 9.69 3.18
N GLY A 64 -7.20 8.80 2.96
CA GLY A 64 -8.48 8.78 3.67
C GLY A 64 -8.46 8.06 5.02
N SER A 65 -7.33 7.59 5.51
CA SER A 65 -7.19 6.78 6.73
C SER A 65 -8.11 5.55 6.79
N PRO A 66 -8.15 4.71 5.74
CA PRO A 66 -9.11 3.59 5.69
C PRO A 66 -8.92 2.57 6.81
N TYR A 67 -7.70 2.40 7.31
CA TYR A 67 -7.35 1.38 8.30
C TYR A 67 -7.52 1.82 9.75
N ARG A 68 -7.98 3.07 9.99
CA ARG A 68 -8.24 3.58 11.34
C ARG A 68 -9.20 2.68 12.15
N VAL A 69 -10.14 2.03 11.48
CA VAL A 69 -11.12 1.13 12.11
C VAL A 69 -10.49 -0.07 12.81
N LEU A 70 -9.25 -0.44 12.45
CA LEU A 70 -8.51 -1.53 13.11
C LEU A 70 -7.97 -1.11 14.50
N PHE A 71 -8.07 0.17 14.86
CA PHE A 71 -7.51 0.76 16.07
C PHE A 71 -8.54 1.67 16.77
N PRO A 72 -9.70 1.15 17.18
CA PRO A 72 -10.87 1.96 17.53
C PRO A 72 -10.67 2.89 18.75
N ASN A 73 -9.78 2.53 19.69
CA ASN A 73 -9.55 3.30 20.92
C ASN A 73 -8.26 4.12 20.89
N SER A 74 -7.61 4.24 19.72
CA SER A 74 -6.31 4.89 19.60
C SER A 74 -6.44 6.40 19.37
N ASP A 75 -5.45 7.16 19.89
CA ASP A 75 -5.21 8.55 19.51
C ASP A 75 -4.55 8.56 18.11
N PHE A 76 -5.35 8.89 17.10
CA PHE A 76 -4.98 8.72 15.69
C PHE A 76 -4.61 10.07 15.08
N VAL A 77 -3.33 10.30 14.87
CA VAL A 77 -2.78 11.50 14.23
C VAL A 77 -2.55 11.24 12.75
N ARG A 78 -3.08 12.11 11.89
CA ARG A 78 -3.12 11.95 10.44
C ARG A 78 -2.20 12.96 9.76
N ALA A 79 -1.24 12.47 9.00
CA ALA A 79 -0.29 13.29 8.26
C ALA A 79 -0.23 12.85 6.79
N ASP A 80 -0.35 13.80 5.86
CA ASP A 80 -0.26 13.56 4.42
C ASP A 80 0.33 14.78 3.71
N PHE A 81 0.92 14.59 2.53
CA PHE A 81 1.36 15.70 1.68
C PHE A 81 0.23 16.21 0.79
N THR A 82 -0.83 15.43 0.57
CA THR A 82 -2.03 15.85 -0.15
C THR A 82 -3.00 16.50 0.82
N PRO A 83 -3.43 17.77 0.59
CA PRO A 83 -4.43 18.41 1.44
C PRO A 83 -5.72 17.59 1.51
N GLY A 84 -6.26 17.38 2.71
CA GLY A 84 -7.46 16.56 2.91
C GLY A 84 -8.22 16.94 4.19
N ARG A 85 -9.48 16.52 4.28
CA ARG A 85 -10.29 16.75 5.47
C ARG A 85 -9.77 15.94 6.66
N GLY A 86 -9.64 16.62 7.80
CA GLY A 86 -9.27 15.97 9.07
C GLY A 86 -7.80 15.58 9.14
N LEU A 87 -6.92 16.19 8.34
CA LEU A 87 -5.48 16.12 8.56
C LEU A 87 -5.10 16.91 9.79
N ASP A 88 -4.20 16.34 10.59
CA ASP A 88 -3.55 17.04 11.70
C ASP A 88 -2.29 17.76 11.21
N PHE A 89 -1.59 17.17 10.22
CA PHE A 89 -0.39 17.74 9.62
C PHE A 89 -0.40 17.60 8.09
N LEU A 90 -0.28 18.73 7.40
CA LEU A 90 0.08 18.75 5.98
C LEU A 90 1.60 18.68 5.86
N LEU A 91 2.11 17.63 5.23
CA LEU A 91 3.53 17.36 5.14
C LEU A 91 4.21 18.22 4.07
N PRO A 92 5.41 18.75 4.33
CA PRO A 92 6.26 19.35 3.31
C PRO A 92 6.85 18.28 2.38
N ALA A 93 7.48 18.71 1.28
CA ALA A 93 8.05 17.83 0.26
C ALA A 93 9.16 16.88 0.77
N ASP A 94 9.80 17.21 1.88
CA ASP A 94 10.78 16.36 2.56
C ASP A 94 10.19 15.41 3.59
N SER A 95 8.85 15.42 3.73
CA SER A 95 8.05 14.61 4.66
C SER A 95 8.34 14.87 6.15
N ALA A 96 8.99 15.97 6.51
CA ALA A 96 9.34 16.27 7.89
C ALA A 96 8.10 16.62 8.74
N LEU A 97 8.05 16.08 9.97
CA LEU A 97 7.08 16.43 10.98
C LEU A 97 7.65 17.47 11.96
N PRO A 98 6.81 18.23 12.67
CA PRO A 98 7.30 19.19 13.68
C PRO A 98 8.26 18.53 14.67
N ALA A 99 9.37 19.22 14.99
CA ALA A 99 10.37 18.70 15.92
C ALA A 99 9.79 18.44 17.34
N THR A 100 8.74 19.19 17.69
CA THR A 100 8.05 19.13 19.00
C THR A 100 6.92 18.11 19.06
N ILE A 101 6.71 17.31 17.98
CA ILE A 101 5.64 16.32 17.99
C ILE A 101 5.87 15.28 19.09
N ALA A 102 4.82 15.00 19.85
CA ALA A 102 4.90 13.97 20.89
C ALA A 102 5.05 12.58 20.26
N PRO A 103 5.88 11.70 20.84
CA PRO A 103 6.20 10.42 20.23
C PRO A 103 5.01 9.44 20.19
N PHE A 104 5.08 8.50 19.24
CA PHE A 104 4.04 7.53 18.92
C PHE A 104 4.40 6.11 19.40
N ASP A 105 3.36 5.33 19.70
CA ASP A 105 3.49 3.89 19.95
C ASP A 105 3.58 3.10 18.65
N LEU A 106 2.88 3.58 17.60
CA LEU A 106 2.85 2.97 16.28
C LEU A 106 2.92 4.05 15.19
N VAL A 107 3.76 3.82 14.19
CA VAL A 107 3.66 4.50 12.87
C VAL A 107 3.06 3.50 11.89
N LEU A 108 1.95 3.89 11.27
CA LEU A 108 1.29 3.18 10.19
C LEU A 108 1.62 3.90 8.87
N SER A 109 2.22 3.19 7.91
CA SER A 109 2.55 3.70 6.58
C SER A 109 2.13 2.67 5.54
N THR A 110 1.01 2.91 4.85
CA THR A 110 0.40 1.91 3.96
C THR A 110 0.38 2.38 2.53
N GLN A 111 1.19 1.74 1.67
CA GLN A 111 1.32 2.07 0.23
C GLN A 111 1.69 3.55 0.03
N VAL A 112 2.79 3.96 0.66
CA VAL A 112 3.28 5.35 0.65
C VAL A 112 4.71 5.44 0.16
N LEU A 113 5.58 4.49 0.58
CA LEU A 113 7.02 4.60 0.39
C LEU A 113 7.44 4.60 -1.09
N GLU A 114 6.64 3.99 -1.95
CA GLU A 114 6.81 4.05 -3.41
C GLU A 114 6.66 5.46 -3.99
N HIS A 115 5.89 6.33 -3.32
CA HIS A 115 5.62 7.71 -3.70
C HIS A 115 6.59 8.73 -3.09
N VAL A 116 7.54 8.26 -2.29
CA VAL A 116 8.48 9.11 -1.56
C VAL A 116 9.79 9.26 -2.33
N PRO A 117 10.19 10.50 -2.71
CA PRO A 117 11.41 10.72 -3.50
C PRO A 117 12.70 10.47 -2.71
N LYS A 118 12.66 10.52 -1.37
CA LYS A 118 13.80 10.29 -0.48
C LYS A 118 13.44 9.29 0.62
N PRO A 119 13.34 7.99 0.30
CA PRO A 119 12.85 6.97 1.23
C PRO A 119 13.68 6.84 2.51
N ALA A 120 14.99 7.07 2.45
CA ALA A 120 15.84 7.05 3.64
C ALA A 120 15.47 8.14 4.66
N ASN A 121 15.16 9.36 4.19
CA ASN A 121 14.71 10.44 5.06
C ASN A 121 13.34 10.13 5.69
N TYR A 122 12.41 9.59 4.89
CA TYR A 122 11.09 9.19 5.35
C TYR A 122 11.17 8.13 6.45
N VAL A 123 11.98 7.10 6.25
CA VAL A 123 12.18 6.03 7.23
C VAL A 123 12.88 6.53 8.49
N ALA A 124 13.87 7.43 8.35
CA ALA A 124 14.51 8.07 9.49
C ALA A 124 13.52 8.92 10.30
N GLU A 125 12.58 9.57 9.63
CA GLU A 125 11.52 10.33 10.29
C GLU A 125 10.53 9.40 11.04
N CYS A 126 10.14 8.27 10.44
CA CYS A 126 9.38 7.23 11.14
C CYS A 126 10.10 6.78 12.42
N PHE A 127 11.41 6.57 12.34
CA PHE A 127 12.22 6.18 13.51
C PHE A 127 12.26 7.28 14.58
N ARG A 128 12.44 8.53 14.17
CA ARG A 128 12.55 9.68 15.08
C ARG A 128 11.29 9.86 15.93
N VAL A 129 10.12 9.74 15.30
CA VAL A 129 8.83 10.02 15.96
C VAL A 129 8.28 8.88 16.82
N LEU A 130 8.86 7.68 16.71
CA LEU A 130 8.47 6.55 17.55
C LEU A 130 9.05 6.66 18.97
N LYS A 131 8.34 6.16 19.96
CA LYS A 131 8.89 5.87 21.30
C LYS A 131 9.95 4.79 21.21
N PRO A 132 10.93 4.72 22.14
CA PRO A 132 11.70 3.47 22.35
C PRO A 132 10.74 2.30 22.60
N GLY A 133 10.91 1.18 21.89
CA GLY A 133 9.97 0.06 21.85
C GLY A 133 8.73 0.28 20.98
N GLY A 134 8.57 1.47 20.39
CA GLY A 134 7.50 1.77 19.44
C GLY A 134 7.68 1.04 18.11
N ARG A 135 6.61 0.86 17.36
CA ARG A 135 6.55 -0.03 16.20
C ARG A 135 6.26 0.72 14.89
N LEU A 136 6.83 0.24 13.82
CA LEU A 136 6.51 0.63 12.45
C LEU A 136 5.79 -0.52 11.76
N LEU A 137 4.61 -0.24 11.20
CA LEU A 137 3.91 -1.13 10.29
C LEU A 137 3.89 -0.46 8.91
N LEU A 138 4.74 -0.96 8.01
CA LEU A 138 4.96 -0.38 6.70
C LEU A 138 4.58 -1.36 5.61
N THR A 139 3.79 -0.88 4.63
CA THR A 139 3.54 -1.62 3.39
C THR A 139 3.91 -0.80 2.18
N THR A 140 4.41 -1.45 1.13
CA THR A 140 4.79 -0.82 -0.14
C THR A 140 4.77 -1.85 -1.27
N HIS A 141 4.86 -1.37 -2.52
CA HIS A 141 4.83 -2.24 -3.69
C HIS A 141 6.17 -2.92 -4.01
N GLY A 142 6.08 -4.22 -4.35
CA GLY A 142 7.13 -4.96 -5.05
C GLY A 142 6.96 -4.86 -6.55
N LEU A 143 6.25 -5.83 -7.16
CA LEU A 143 5.94 -5.83 -8.58
C LEU A 143 4.55 -5.22 -8.81
N PHE A 144 4.49 -4.02 -9.36
CA PHE A 144 3.24 -3.33 -9.64
C PHE A 144 3.36 -2.40 -10.84
N GLU A 145 2.23 -2.00 -11.45
CA GLU A 145 2.22 -0.98 -12.50
C GLU A 145 2.58 0.40 -11.95
N ASP A 146 3.04 1.29 -12.83
CA ASP A 146 3.23 2.69 -12.46
C ASP A 146 1.87 3.33 -12.17
N HIS A 147 1.76 3.96 -11.00
CA HIS A 147 0.55 4.67 -10.58
C HIS A 147 0.92 5.93 -9.80
N GLY A 148 0.80 7.07 -10.45
CA GLY A 148 1.12 8.35 -9.82
C GLY A 148 0.08 8.75 -8.76
N CYS A 149 0.59 9.10 -7.55
CA CYS A 149 -0.24 9.63 -6.46
C CYS A 149 0.52 10.76 -5.71
N PRO A 150 0.82 11.89 -6.39
CA PRO A 150 0.87 12.15 -7.84
C PRO A 150 2.11 11.57 -8.54
N TYR A 151 3.12 11.12 -7.81
CA TYR A 151 4.39 10.57 -8.31
C TYR A 151 4.57 9.13 -7.87
N ASP A 152 5.39 8.36 -8.60
CA ASP A 152 5.72 6.98 -8.32
C ASP A 152 7.21 6.76 -8.63
N PHE A 153 8.02 6.48 -7.60
CA PHE A 153 9.48 6.54 -7.71
C PHE A 153 10.15 5.19 -7.58
N THR A 154 9.59 4.27 -6.78
CA THR A 154 10.36 3.10 -6.35
C THR A 154 9.50 1.83 -6.29
N ARG A 155 10.13 0.69 -6.67
CA ARG A 155 9.65 -0.67 -6.38
C ARG A 155 10.66 -1.37 -5.48
N TRP A 156 10.17 -2.15 -4.53
CA TRP A 156 10.99 -2.70 -3.47
C TRP A 156 11.14 -4.21 -3.57
N THR A 157 12.36 -4.70 -3.32
CA THR A 157 12.57 -6.08 -2.92
C THR A 157 12.46 -6.18 -1.38
N ALA A 158 12.09 -7.34 -0.88
CA ALA A 158 11.99 -7.57 0.56
C ALA A 158 13.35 -7.29 1.27
N ASP A 159 14.45 -7.75 0.69
CA ASP A 159 15.79 -7.54 1.26
C ASP A 159 16.23 -6.09 1.20
N GLY A 160 15.95 -5.39 0.07
CA GLY A 160 16.27 -3.97 -0.05
C GLY A 160 15.51 -3.10 0.94
N LEU A 161 14.22 -3.40 1.16
CA LEU A 161 13.41 -2.69 2.15
C LEU A 161 13.87 -2.99 3.60
N GLN A 162 14.21 -4.25 3.91
CA GLN A 162 14.78 -4.60 5.21
C GLN A 162 16.12 -3.91 5.46
N LEU A 163 16.99 -3.81 4.44
CA LEU A 163 18.27 -3.11 4.55
C LEU A 163 18.04 -1.63 4.89
N LEU A 164 17.16 -0.95 4.15
CA LEU A 164 16.82 0.44 4.40
C LEU A 164 16.36 0.68 5.85
N LEU A 165 15.49 -0.19 6.36
CA LEU A 165 14.99 -0.08 7.74
C LEU A 165 16.09 -0.33 8.78
N ARG A 166 16.96 -1.32 8.57
CA ARG A 166 18.08 -1.59 9.48
C ARG A 166 19.10 -0.45 9.50
N GLU A 167 19.38 0.15 8.36
CA GLU A 167 20.27 1.33 8.27
C GLU A 167 19.71 2.53 9.02
N ALA A 168 18.38 2.67 9.08
CA ALA A 168 17.71 3.68 9.89
C ALA A 168 17.64 3.33 11.39
N GLY A 169 18.12 2.16 11.81
CA GLY A 169 18.17 1.72 13.21
C GLY A 169 17.03 0.81 13.66
N PHE A 170 16.09 0.46 12.79
CA PHE A 170 15.00 -0.45 13.13
C PHE A 170 15.46 -1.90 13.32
N ARG A 171 14.86 -2.58 14.28
CA ARG A 171 14.86 -4.03 14.37
C ARG A 171 13.67 -4.58 13.59
N VAL A 172 13.90 -5.24 12.47
CA VAL A 172 12.85 -5.91 11.69
C VAL A 172 12.39 -7.16 12.45
N LEU A 173 11.11 -7.20 12.79
CA LEU A 173 10.47 -8.29 13.53
C LEU A 173 9.85 -9.32 12.59
N GLN A 174 9.20 -8.85 11.52
CA GLN A 174 8.52 -9.67 10.54
C GLN A 174 8.54 -9.01 9.17
N THR A 175 8.69 -9.82 8.13
CA THR A 175 8.52 -9.39 6.75
C THR A 175 7.57 -10.37 6.06
N GLN A 176 6.51 -9.87 5.47
CA GLN A 176 5.53 -10.63 4.70
C GLN A 176 5.51 -10.16 3.25
N LYS A 177 5.36 -11.09 2.34
CA LYS A 177 5.08 -10.87 0.92
C LYS A 177 3.60 -11.09 0.68
N LEU A 178 2.97 -10.16 -0.02
CA LEU A 178 1.53 -10.18 -0.27
C LEU A 178 1.26 -10.45 -1.75
N THR A 179 0.25 -11.25 -2.01
CA THR A 179 -0.21 -11.63 -3.36
C THR A 179 0.95 -12.22 -4.16
N CYS A 180 1.30 -13.45 -3.84
CA CYS A 180 2.50 -14.11 -4.35
C CYS A 180 2.21 -15.05 -5.54
N GLY A 181 3.25 -15.42 -6.30
CA GLY A 181 3.24 -16.48 -7.30
C GLY A 181 2.07 -16.42 -8.28
N PRO A 182 1.28 -17.50 -8.43
CA PRO A 182 0.17 -17.54 -9.39
C PRO A 182 -0.93 -16.53 -9.06
N ARG A 183 -1.07 -16.13 -7.81
CA ARG A 183 -2.00 -15.09 -7.38
C ARG A 183 -1.55 -13.70 -7.87
N ALA A 184 -0.25 -13.41 -7.84
CA ALA A 184 0.33 -12.21 -8.43
C ALA A 184 0.12 -12.16 -9.96
N ILE A 185 0.36 -13.28 -10.65
CA ILE A 185 0.11 -13.39 -12.09
C ILE A 185 -1.36 -13.11 -12.41
N SER A 186 -2.29 -13.65 -11.63
CA SER A 186 -3.73 -13.42 -11.83
C SER A 186 -4.10 -11.94 -11.69
N LEU A 187 -3.51 -11.23 -10.73
CA LEU A 187 -3.69 -9.78 -10.57
C LEU A 187 -3.15 -9.03 -11.79
N LEU A 188 -1.91 -9.31 -12.18
CA LEU A 188 -1.28 -8.65 -13.32
C LEU A 188 -2.07 -8.86 -14.62
N LEU A 189 -2.62 -10.05 -14.86
CA LEU A 189 -3.49 -10.30 -15.98
C LEU A 189 -4.75 -9.43 -15.94
N ASN A 190 -5.37 -9.25 -14.77
CA ASN A 190 -6.53 -8.38 -14.59
C ASN A 190 -6.22 -6.91 -14.93
N VAL A 191 -5.01 -6.46 -14.63
CA VAL A 191 -4.57 -5.09 -14.90
C VAL A 191 -4.13 -4.91 -16.35
N ILE A 192 -3.33 -5.84 -16.89
CA ILE A 192 -2.67 -5.69 -18.19
C ILE A 192 -3.63 -5.95 -19.36
N ILE A 193 -4.46 -7.01 -19.29
CA ILE A 193 -5.32 -7.39 -20.42
C ILE A 193 -6.25 -6.26 -20.88
N PRO A 194 -6.93 -5.50 -19.99
CA PRO A 194 -7.74 -4.37 -20.41
C PRO A 194 -6.96 -3.24 -21.10
N GLN A 195 -5.68 -3.12 -20.82
CA GLN A 195 -4.79 -2.07 -21.37
C GLN A 195 -4.17 -2.45 -22.71
N MET A 196 -4.16 -3.74 -23.08
CA MET A 196 -3.55 -4.21 -24.33
C MET A 196 -4.21 -3.55 -25.55
N ARG A 197 -3.41 -3.01 -26.46
CA ARG A 197 -3.90 -2.44 -27.72
C ARG A 197 -3.92 -3.49 -28.81
N ALA A 198 -5.09 -3.71 -29.42
CA ALA A 198 -5.23 -4.59 -30.57
C ALA A 198 -4.93 -3.84 -31.87
N PRO A 199 -4.13 -4.40 -32.80
CA PRO A 199 -4.03 -3.87 -34.16
C PRO A 199 -5.42 -3.92 -34.84
N LYS A 200 -5.81 -2.83 -35.50
CA LYS A 200 -7.17 -2.65 -36.01
C LYS A 200 -7.62 -3.66 -37.08
N VAL A 201 -6.68 -4.30 -37.78
CA VAL A 201 -6.99 -5.21 -38.92
C VAL A 201 -6.00 -6.38 -38.91
N SER A 202 -6.28 -7.41 -38.11
CA SER A 202 -5.59 -8.71 -38.20
C SER A 202 -6.37 -9.79 -37.46
N PRO A 203 -6.23 -11.09 -37.78
CA PRO A 203 -6.82 -12.18 -37.00
C PRO A 203 -6.42 -12.15 -35.53
N PHE A 204 -5.16 -11.79 -35.26
CA PHE A 204 -4.63 -11.60 -33.90
C PHE A 204 -5.32 -10.44 -33.19
N GLY A 205 -5.55 -9.31 -33.89
CA GLY A 205 -6.27 -8.16 -33.37
C GLY A 205 -7.71 -8.50 -32.99
N PHE A 206 -8.40 -9.30 -33.78
CA PHE A 206 -9.74 -9.78 -33.49
C PHE A 206 -9.76 -10.71 -32.26
N ALA A 207 -8.83 -11.67 -32.21
CA ALA A 207 -8.70 -12.56 -31.04
C ALA A 207 -8.42 -11.78 -29.75
N LEU A 208 -7.54 -10.79 -29.80
CA LEU A 208 -7.23 -9.93 -28.67
C LEU A 208 -8.42 -9.05 -28.26
N TRP A 209 -9.17 -8.51 -29.23
CA TRP A 209 -10.42 -7.77 -28.98
C TRP A 209 -11.45 -8.66 -28.28
N LEU A 210 -11.63 -9.91 -28.75
CA LEU A 210 -12.53 -10.88 -28.12
C LEU A 210 -12.10 -11.20 -26.69
N LEU A 211 -10.82 -11.49 -26.47
CA LEU A 211 -10.25 -11.72 -25.15
C LEU A 211 -10.54 -10.56 -24.18
N ARG A 212 -10.27 -9.33 -24.62
CA ARG A 212 -10.55 -8.13 -23.80
C ARG A 212 -12.04 -7.97 -23.52
N SER A 213 -12.90 -8.26 -24.49
CA SER A 213 -14.34 -8.15 -24.32
C SER A 213 -14.87 -9.17 -23.33
N LEU A 214 -14.42 -10.42 -23.40
CA LEU A 214 -14.71 -11.46 -22.43
C LEU A 214 -14.17 -11.11 -21.04
N TRP A 215 -12.97 -10.54 -20.96
CA TRP A 215 -12.34 -10.14 -19.72
C TRP A 215 -13.11 -9.02 -19.00
N ARG A 216 -13.63 -8.03 -19.75
CA ARG A 216 -14.47 -6.96 -19.19
C ARG A 216 -15.78 -7.45 -18.58
N VAL A 217 -16.31 -8.56 -19.09
CA VAL A 217 -17.56 -9.16 -18.58
C VAL A 217 -17.33 -10.02 -17.34
N SER A 218 -16.09 -10.54 -17.15
CA SER A 218 -15.81 -11.51 -16.09
C SER A 218 -14.61 -11.25 -15.16
N PRO A 219 -14.21 -9.99 -14.86
CA PRO A 219 -13.05 -9.76 -13.99
C PRO A 219 -13.24 -10.39 -12.61
N GLY A 220 -14.45 -10.38 -12.09
CA GLY A 220 -14.80 -11.00 -10.81
C GLY A 220 -14.67 -12.52 -10.80
N TRP A 221 -14.77 -13.21 -11.93
CA TRP A 221 -14.61 -14.66 -11.99
C TRP A 221 -13.15 -15.08 -11.77
N LEU A 222 -12.19 -14.41 -12.44
CA LEU A 222 -10.76 -14.70 -12.28
C LEU A 222 -10.32 -14.42 -10.83
N ASN A 223 -10.74 -13.30 -10.27
CA ASN A 223 -10.43 -12.94 -8.89
C ASN A 223 -10.97 -13.96 -7.88
N ARG A 224 -12.24 -14.41 -8.04
CA ARG A 224 -12.82 -15.46 -7.19
C ARG A 224 -12.07 -16.78 -7.34
N SER A 225 -11.74 -17.17 -8.57
CA SER A 225 -10.98 -18.39 -8.85
C SER A 225 -9.59 -18.32 -8.23
N ALA A 226 -8.86 -17.22 -8.44
CA ALA A 226 -7.54 -17.02 -7.85
C ALA A 226 -7.59 -16.99 -6.32
N SER A 227 -8.61 -16.36 -5.72
CA SER A 227 -8.78 -16.37 -4.27
C SER A 227 -9.04 -17.76 -3.71
N ARG A 228 -9.77 -18.61 -4.44
CA ARG A 228 -10.09 -19.97 -4.00
C ARG A 228 -8.94 -20.95 -4.23
N PHE A 229 -8.37 -20.96 -5.45
CA PHE A 229 -7.36 -21.96 -5.83
C PHE A 229 -5.95 -21.60 -5.40
N PHE A 230 -5.67 -20.30 -5.24
CA PHE A 230 -4.35 -19.78 -4.85
C PHE A 230 -4.39 -19.05 -3.50
N SER A 231 -5.30 -19.46 -2.60
CA SER A 231 -5.42 -18.86 -1.27
C SER A 231 -4.12 -18.95 -0.45
N ALA A 232 -3.37 -20.05 -0.60
CA ALA A 232 -2.08 -20.24 0.06
C ALA A 232 -0.99 -19.25 -0.38
N TYR A 233 -1.22 -18.46 -1.43
CA TYR A 233 -0.28 -17.47 -1.96
C TYR A 233 -0.69 -16.02 -1.64
N GLY A 234 -1.61 -15.81 -0.70
CA GLY A 234 -2.08 -14.48 -0.30
C GLY A 234 -1.05 -13.73 0.53
N VAL A 235 -0.86 -14.16 1.76
CA VAL A 235 0.07 -13.54 2.73
C VAL A 235 1.07 -14.61 3.16
N LEU A 236 2.36 -14.39 2.87
CA LEU A 236 3.42 -15.35 3.15
C LEU A 236 4.59 -14.67 3.87
N ASP A 237 5.21 -15.39 4.80
CA ASP A 237 6.49 -14.97 5.37
C ASP A 237 7.54 -14.87 4.27
N ALA A 238 8.39 -13.84 4.33
CA ALA A 238 9.40 -13.60 3.30
C ALA A 238 10.45 -14.72 3.20
N ALA A 239 10.65 -15.48 4.29
CA ALA A 239 11.53 -16.66 4.32
C ALA A 239 10.91 -17.91 3.67
N THR A 240 9.61 -17.88 3.31
CA THR A 240 8.94 -19.02 2.66
C THR A 240 9.58 -19.30 1.30
N PRO A 241 10.01 -20.54 1.00
CA PRO A 241 10.57 -20.89 -0.31
C PRO A 241 9.61 -20.59 -1.46
N HIS A 242 10.17 -20.30 -2.65
CA HIS A 242 9.41 -20.09 -3.90
C HIS A 242 8.46 -18.88 -3.92
N THR A 243 8.65 -17.87 -3.05
CA THR A 243 7.86 -16.62 -3.04
C THR A 243 8.59 -15.47 -3.74
N HIS A 244 9.23 -15.75 -4.90
CA HIS A 244 10.05 -14.75 -5.59
C HIS A 244 9.25 -13.68 -6.33
N THR A 245 7.99 -13.99 -6.69
CA THR A 245 7.08 -13.04 -7.34
C THR A 245 6.00 -12.63 -6.35
N TYR A 246 5.89 -11.34 -6.07
CA TYR A 246 4.90 -10.78 -5.14
C TYR A 246 4.55 -9.34 -5.53
N ILE A 247 3.36 -8.92 -5.17
CA ILE A 247 2.82 -7.59 -5.52
C ILE A 247 3.20 -6.54 -4.48
N ALA A 248 3.08 -6.88 -3.20
CA ALA A 248 3.38 -5.94 -2.12
C ALA A 248 4.15 -6.62 -0.98
N ILE A 249 4.72 -5.79 -0.12
CA ILE A 249 5.49 -6.19 1.06
C ILE A 249 4.85 -5.52 2.26
N LEU A 250 4.76 -6.26 3.37
CA LEU A 250 4.49 -5.72 4.69
C LEU A 250 5.70 -5.97 5.57
N ILE A 251 6.20 -4.93 6.23
CA ILE A 251 7.22 -5.05 7.28
C ILE A 251 6.65 -4.53 8.59
N HIS A 252 6.82 -5.34 9.63
CA HIS A 252 6.66 -4.97 11.02
C HIS A 252 8.05 -4.83 11.64
N ALA A 253 8.36 -3.64 12.11
CA ALA A 253 9.65 -3.33 12.70
C ALA A 253 9.48 -2.57 14.02
N GLU A 254 10.52 -2.51 14.82
CA GLU A 254 10.52 -1.87 16.14
C GLU A 254 11.69 -0.90 16.24
N ARG A 255 11.45 0.27 16.82
CA ARG A 255 12.52 1.11 17.35
C ARG A 255 13.04 0.48 18.65
N PRO A 256 14.30 -0.03 18.69
CA PRO A 256 14.81 -0.64 19.91
C PRO A 256 14.74 0.31 21.11
N SER A 257 14.49 -0.24 22.31
CA SER A 257 14.71 0.48 23.56
C SER A 257 16.19 0.59 23.86
N ALA A 258 16.60 1.63 24.58
CA ALA A 258 18.01 1.91 24.88
C ALA A 258 18.73 0.84 25.74
N GLU A 259 17.99 -0.18 26.18
CA GLU A 259 18.49 -1.25 27.06
C GLU A 259 18.64 -2.62 26.32
N ALA A 260 18.59 -2.63 25.00
CA ALA A 260 18.70 -3.89 24.24
C ALA A 260 20.07 -4.05 23.53
#